data_a8cf6bfc31965b68e0f36ee516e52b85
#
_entry.id   a8cf6bfc31965b68e0f36ee516e52b85
#
_cell.length_a   1.000
_cell.length_b   1.000
_cell.length_c   1.000
_cell.angle_alpha   90.00
_cell.angle_beta   90.00
_cell.angle_gamma   90.00
#
_symmetry.space_group_name_H-M   'P 1'
#
loop_
_entity.id
_entity.type
_entity.pdbx_description
1 polymer ?
#
loop_
_entity_poly.entity_id
_entity_poly.type
_entity_poly.pdbx_seq_one_letter_code
_entity_poly.pdbx_strand_id
1 'polypeptide(L)'
;LLATTDLSKQVQKKLKMHEVKTIVLDEGDQLMIPEHLPTVGAIIKSTMRDRQVVLFSATLPVALEQDAEQWMNDPVKVRIKKEDTVQSKVDHIYFVTEARDKIILLEKLAKMADMRALVFGKDIGNLDVMASKLRFKGVDLGVIHGDSKKMEREAAIREFRKEESTILLATDVAARGLDIKGLPFVIHVDFPETLAQYVHRSGRTGRQGASGTVISIVTAREERELKKYARELNITVQKKELYKGKIVDSRPVNNQKPKFAPKKSKPFMKKK
;
A
#
# COMPACT_ATOMS: atom_id res chain seq x y z
N LEU A 1 -16.18 -3.47 -20.50
CA LEU A 1 -16.59 -4.48 -19.52
C LEU A 1 -15.52 -4.55 -18.45
N LEU A 2 -15.82 -4.19 -17.20
CA LEU A 2 -14.94 -4.39 -16.06
C LEU A 2 -15.10 -5.87 -15.62
N ALA A 3 -14.12 -6.70 -15.96
CA ALA A 3 -14.01 -8.03 -15.44
C ALA A 3 -13.09 -8.00 -14.21
N THR A 4 -13.65 -8.27 -13.05
CA THR A 4 -12.88 -8.67 -11.87
C THR A 4 -12.66 -10.19 -11.91
N THR A 5 -11.64 -10.69 -11.27
CA THR A 5 -11.36 -12.13 -11.14
C THR A 5 -12.52 -12.94 -10.55
N ASP A 6 -13.53 -12.25 -10.05
CA ASP A 6 -14.74 -12.79 -9.43
C ASP A 6 -15.94 -12.91 -10.41
N LEU A 7 -15.67 -12.86 -11.71
CA LEU A 7 -16.67 -13.15 -12.73
C LEU A 7 -17.10 -14.61 -12.62
N SER A 8 -18.09 -14.85 -11.77
CA SER A 8 -18.67 -16.17 -11.62
C SER A 8 -19.07 -16.73 -12.99
N LYS A 9 -18.96 -18.04 -13.16
CA LYS A 9 -19.42 -18.76 -14.39
C LYS A 9 -20.82 -18.35 -14.83
N GLN A 10 -21.68 -17.87 -13.91
CA GLN A 10 -23.03 -17.39 -14.20
C GLN A 10 -23.04 -16.03 -14.93
N VAL A 11 -22.11 -15.13 -14.64
CA VAL A 11 -22.00 -13.82 -15.33
C VAL A 11 -21.46 -14.05 -16.75
N GLN A 12 -20.50 -14.95 -16.94
CA GLN A 12 -19.98 -15.31 -18.27
C GLN A 12 -21.07 -15.85 -19.19
N LYS A 13 -22.02 -16.64 -18.67
CA LYS A 13 -23.16 -17.17 -19.46
C LYS A 13 -24.19 -16.11 -19.87
N LYS A 14 -24.28 -14.99 -19.15
CA LYS A 14 -25.23 -13.89 -19.43
C LYS A 14 -24.65 -12.83 -20.36
N LEU A 15 -23.34 -12.82 -20.55
CA LEU A 15 -22.64 -11.84 -21.40
C LEU A 15 -22.41 -12.43 -22.79
N LYS A 16 -22.71 -11.65 -23.82
CA LYS A 16 -22.40 -11.99 -25.20
C LYS A 16 -20.92 -11.79 -25.50
N MET A 17 -20.07 -12.69 -24.99
CA MET A 17 -18.61 -12.58 -25.08
C MET A 17 -18.10 -12.52 -26.53
N HIS A 18 -18.83 -13.07 -27.48
CA HIS A 18 -18.49 -13.01 -28.91
C HIS A 18 -18.63 -11.61 -29.53
N GLU A 19 -19.39 -10.70 -28.89
CA GLU A 19 -19.49 -9.30 -29.32
C GLU A 19 -18.38 -8.39 -28.75
N VAL A 20 -17.55 -8.90 -27.84
CA VAL A 20 -16.46 -8.12 -27.21
C VAL A 20 -15.34 -7.89 -28.21
N LYS A 21 -15.06 -6.62 -28.53
CA LYS A 21 -14.01 -6.19 -29.45
C LYS A 21 -12.73 -5.74 -28.76
N THR A 22 -12.82 -5.34 -27.49
CA THR A 22 -11.64 -4.88 -26.74
C THR A 22 -11.68 -5.46 -25.32
N ILE A 23 -10.57 -6.04 -24.89
CA ILE A 23 -10.34 -6.49 -23.53
C ILE A 23 -9.26 -5.58 -22.93
N VAL A 24 -9.53 -5.00 -21.76
CA VAL A 24 -8.58 -4.22 -21.01
C VAL A 24 -8.21 -4.98 -19.75
N LEU A 25 -6.94 -5.31 -19.60
CA LEU A 25 -6.32 -5.90 -18.42
C LEU A 25 -5.64 -4.76 -17.64
N ASP A 26 -6.29 -4.29 -16.59
CA ASP A 26 -5.75 -3.25 -15.71
C ASP A 26 -5.12 -3.90 -14.47
N GLU A 27 -4.08 -3.27 -13.90
CA GLU A 27 -3.26 -3.85 -12.84
C GLU A 27 -2.72 -5.25 -13.22
N GLY A 28 -2.10 -5.36 -14.41
CA GLY A 28 -1.69 -6.62 -15.02
C GLY A 28 -0.81 -7.49 -14.14
N ASP A 29 0.09 -6.89 -13.35
CA ASP A 29 0.92 -7.57 -12.36
C ASP A 29 0.10 -8.29 -11.27
N GLN A 30 -1.10 -7.82 -10.99
CA GLN A 30 -2.04 -8.46 -10.06
C GLN A 30 -2.95 -9.50 -10.74
N LEU A 31 -3.30 -9.27 -12.01
CA LEU A 31 -4.15 -10.20 -12.75
C LEU A 31 -3.42 -11.43 -13.26
N MET A 32 -2.12 -11.31 -13.48
CA MET A 32 -1.30 -12.36 -14.10
C MET A 32 -0.52 -13.21 -13.11
N ILE A 33 -0.91 -13.20 -11.83
CA ILE A 33 -0.39 -14.16 -10.86
C ILE A 33 -0.94 -15.58 -11.13
N PRO A 34 -0.22 -16.65 -10.76
CA PRO A 34 -0.62 -18.02 -11.05
C PRO A 34 -2.05 -18.38 -10.68
N GLU A 35 -2.57 -17.81 -9.58
CA GLU A 35 -3.92 -18.04 -9.08
C GLU A 35 -5.01 -17.49 -10.02
N HIS A 36 -4.72 -16.41 -10.74
CA HIS A 36 -5.70 -15.71 -11.59
C HIS A 36 -5.55 -16.02 -13.07
N LEU A 37 -4.36 -16.43 -13.52
CA LEU A 37 -4.06 -16.74 -14.91
C LEU A 37 -5.08 -17.65 -15.58
N PRO A 38 -5.54 -18.78 -14.96
CA PRO A 38 -6.54 -19.65 -15.57
C PRO A 38 -7.87 -18.93 -15.85
N THR A 39 -8.31 -18.07 -14.91
CA THR A 39 -9.56 -17.32 -15.04
C THR A 39 -9.44 -16.25 -16.12
N VAL A 40 -8.36 -15.49 -16.14
CA VAL A 40 -8.08 -14.47 -17.17
C VAL A 40 -8.02 -15.13 -18.55
N GLY A 41 -7.29 -16.23 -18.69
CA GLY A 41 -7.20 -16.99 -19.92
C GLY A 41 -8.54 -17.53 -20.41
N ALA A 42 -9.41 -18.00 -19.49
CA ALA A 42 -10.76 -18.45 -19.82
C ALA A 42 -11.67 -17.31 -20.35
N ILE A 43 -11.57 -16.12 -19.74
CA ILE A 43 -12.28 -14.91 -20.20
C ILE A 43 -11.82 -14.54 -21.61
N ILE A 44 -10.52 -14.49 -21.85
CA ILE A 44 -9.96 -14.15 -23.15
C ILE A 44 -10.37 -15.17 -24.22
N LYS A 45 -10.31 -16.47 -23.91
CA LYS A 45 -10.71 -17.54 -24.84
C LYS A 45 -12.22 -17.54 -25.16
N SER A 46 -13.06 -16.94 -24.30
CA SER A 46 -14.50 -16.84 -24.56
C SER A 46 -14.89 -15.75 -25.56
N THR A 47 -13.93 -14.90 -25.96
CA THR A 47 -14.13 -13.85 -26.97
C THR A 47 -13.63 -14.28 -28.34
N MET A 48 -14.02 -13.55 -29.40
CA MET A 48 -13.56 -13.82 -30.76
C MET A 48 -12.08 -13.45 -30.93
N ARG A 49 -11.41 -14.04 -31.95
CA ARG A 49 -9.97 -13.80 -32.18
C ARG A 49 -9.63 -12.40 -32.69
N ASP A 50 -10.55 -11.72 -33.36
CA ASP A 50 -10.42 -10.37 -33.94
C ASP A 50 -10.52 -9.24 -32.87
N ARG A 51 -10.42 -9.59 -31.59
CA ARG A 51 -10.40 -8.63 -30.49
C ARG A 51 -9.07 -7.95 -30.31
N GLN A 52 -9.09 -6.73 -29.79
CA GLN A 52 -7.93 -6.07 -29.23
C GLN A 52 -7.75 -6.45 -27.76
N VAL A 53 -6.52 -6.70 -27.33
CA VAL A 53 -6.18 -6.86 -25.90
C VAL A 53 -5.21 -5.74 -25.52
N VAL A 54 -5.54 -5.02 -24.45
CA VAL A 54 -4.73 -3.91 -23.92
C VAL A 54 -4.39 -4.24 -22.45
N LEU A 55 -3.12 -4.15 -22.11
CA LEU A 55 -2.60 -4.41 -20.77
C LEU A 55 -2.03 -3.11 -20.18
N PHE A 56 -2.47 -2.76 -18.99
CA PHE A 56 -1.87 -1.72 -18.16
C PHE A 56 -1.30 -2.32 -16.90
N SER A 57 -0.07 -1.96 -16.55
CA SER A 57 0.58 -2.41 -15.32
C SER A 57 1.60 -1.37 -14.83
N ALA A 58 1.67 -1.19 -13.53
CA ALA A 58 2.70 -0.35 -12.91
C ALA A 58 4.05 -1.08 -12.86
N THR A 59 4.02 -2.41 -12.74
CA THR A 59 5.19 -3.29 -12.73
C THR A 59 4.91 -4.46 -13.65
N LEU A 60 5.79 -4.76 -14.59
CA LEU A 60 5.62 -5.88 -15.50
C LEU A 60 6.94 -6.67 -15.62
N PRO A 61 7.14 -7.69 -14.78
CA PRO A 61 8.26 -8.62 -14.91
C PRO A 61 8.26 -9.30 -16.28
N VAL A 62 9.44 -9.60 -16.81
CA VAL A 62 9.62 -10.17 -18.16
C VAL A 62 8.80 -11.46 -18.37
N ALA A 63 8.71 -12.31 -17.35
CA ALA A 63 7.90 -13.54 -17.43
C ALA A 63 6.42 -13.25 -17.66
N LEU A 64 5.85 -12.27 -16.95
CA LEU A 64 4.45 -11.88 -17.11
C LEU A 64 4.20 -11.18 -18.44
N GLU A 65 5.17 -10.44 -18.94
CA GLU A 65 5.10 -9.82 -20.27
C GLU A 65 4.99 -10.90 -21.37
N GLN A 66 5.81 -11.95 -21.30
CA GLN A 66 5.75 -13.08 -22.22
C GLN A 66 4.42 -13.83 -22.16
N ASP A 67 3.87 -14.04 -20.96
CA ASP A 67 2.56 -14.65 -20.80
C ASP A 67 1.43 -13.82 -21.39
N ALA A 68 1.51 -12.48 -21.26
CA ALA A 68 0.52 -11.57 -21.81
C ALA A 68 0.55 -11.56 -23.34
N GLU A 69 1.73 -11.62 -23.96
CA GLU A 69 1.92 -11.61 -25.41
C GLU A 69 1.18 -12.75 -26.11
N GLN A 70 1.03 -13.91 -25.45
CA GLN A 70 0.30 -15.05 -26.02
C GLN A 70 -1.18 -14.74 -26.32
N TRP A 71 -1.72 -13.70 -25.70
CA TRP A 71 -3.13 -13.29 -25.87
C TRP A 71 -3.30 -12.11 -26.83
N MET A 72 -2.21 -11.53 -27.31
CA MET A 72 -2.17 -10.32 -28.13
C MET A 72 -1.78 -10.65 -29.58
N ASN A 73 -2.20 -9.82 -30.49
CA ASN A 73 -1.78 -9.87 -31.89
C ASN A 73 -0.87 -8.66 -32.14
N ASP A 74 0.40 -8.91 -32.45
CA ASP A 74 1.41 -7.88 -32.75
C ASP A 74 1.39 -6.70 -31.75
N PRO A 75 1.71 -6.94 -30.46
CA PRO A 75 1.54 -5.93 -29.43
C PRO A 75 2.54 -4.79 -29.56
N VAL A 76 2.04 -3.57 -29.49
CA VAL A 76 2.86 -2.36 -29.35
C VAL A 76 3.16 -2.14 -27.88
N LYS A 77 4.45 -2.09 -27.52
CA LYS A 77 4.92 -1.89 -26.15
C LYS A 77 5.22 -0.42 -25.88
N VAL A 78 4.41 0.20 -25.06
CA VAL A 78 4.61 1.60 -24.62
C VAL A 78 5.14 1.58 -23.19
N ARG A 79 6.38 2.03 -23.00
CA ARG A 79 7.02 2.17 -21.69
C ARG A 79 7.19 3.64 -21.37
N ILE A 80 6.45 4.12 -20.38
CA ILE A 80 6.55 5.50 -19.90
C ILE A 80 7.83 5.63 -19.08
N LYS A 81 8.74 6.50 -19.49
CA LYS A 81 9.94 6.81 -18.72
C LYS A 81 9.58 7.70 -17.54
N LYS A 82 10.33 7.60 -16.44
CA LYS A 82 10.12 8.45 -15.25
C LYS A 82 10.21 9.95 -15.57
N GLU A 83 11.00 10.29 -16.57
CA GLU A 83 11.21 11.66 -17.04
C GLU A 83 9.97 12.25 -17.73
N ASP A 84 9.14 11.38 -18.33
CA ASP A 84 7.93 11.77 -19.06
C ASP A 84 6.70 11.92 -18.13
N THR A 85 6.84 11.53 -16.87
CA THR A 85 5.77 11.67 -15.89
C THR A 85 5.89 13.01 -15.17
N VAL A 86 4.76 13.72 -15.02
CA VAL A 86 4.69 14.84 -14.09
C VAL A 86 5.10 14.30 -12.71
N GLN A 87 6.31 14.67 -12.24
CA GLN A 87 6.83 14.19 -10.97
C GLN A 87 5.91 14.66 -9.85
N SER A 88 5.04 13.77 -9.42
CA SER A 88 4.33 13.98 -8.16
C SER A 88 5.37 13.94 -7.04
N LYS A 89 5.45 15.01 -6.24
CA LYS A 89 6.33 15.04 -5.06
C LYS A 89 5.72 14.16 -3.98
N VAL A 90 6.11 12.89 -3.96
CA VAL A 90 5.72 11.98 -2.90
C VAL A 90 6.89 11.82 -1.94
N ASP A 91 6.69 12.26 -0.71
CA ASP A 91 7.65 12.04 0.37
C ASP A 91 7.42 10.66 0.99
N HIS A 92 8.48 9.88 1.16
CA HIS A 92 8.43 8.59 1.81
C HIS A 92 9.11 8.69 3.19
N ILE A 93 8.31 8.56 4.24
CA ILE A 93 8.80 8.61 5.62
C ILE A 93 8.45 7.31 6.36
N TYR A 94 9.21 7.00 7.40
CA TYR A 94 8.92 5.84 8.21
C TYR A 94 9.22 6.03 9.68
N PHE A 95 8.50 5.27 10.50
CA PHE A 95 8.68 5.18 11.95
C PHE A 95 9.05 3.75 12.31
N VAL A 96 10.03 3.58 13.19
CA VAL A 96 10.39 2.25 13.72
C VAL A 96 9.77 2.09 15.11
N THR A 97 8.99 1.02 15.29
CA THR A 97 8.35 0.70 16.57
C THR A 97 8.19 -0.81 16.73
N GLU A 98 7.85 -1.26 17.93
CA GLU A 98 7.47 -2.66 18.15
C GLU A 98 6.11 -2.96 17.53
N ALA A 99 5.88 -4.22 17.11
CA ALA A 99 4.63 -4.62 16.47
C ALA A 99 3.39 -4.27 17.30
N ARG A 100 3.46 -4.47 18.62
CA ARG A 100 2.38 -4.16 19.59
C ARG A 100 2.06 -2.66 19.69
N ASP A 101 3.02 -1.80 19.36
CA ASP A 101 2.90 -0.35 19.52
C ASP A 101 2.48 0.35 18.23
N LYS A 102 2.38 -0.37 17.08
CA LYS A 102 1.97 0.18 15.79
C LYS A 102 0.63 0.91 15.86
N ILE A 103 -0.36 0.33 16.56
CA ILE A 103 -1.70 0.92 16.72
C ILE A 103 -1.64 2.20 17.56
N ILE A 104 -0.79 2.23 18.60
CA ILE A 104 -0.60 3.41 19.45
C ILE A 104 0.00 4.56 18.63
N LEU A 105 0.96 4.25 17.77
CA LEU A 105 1.56 5.24 16.88
C LEU A 105 0.54 5.73 15.84
N LEU A 106 -0.24 4.82 15.24
CA LEU A 106 -1.30 5.17 14.30
C LEU A 106 -2.35 6.09 14.96
N GLU A 107 -2.77 5.82 16.21
CA GLU A 107 -3.66 6.69 16.98
C GLU A 107 -3.10 8.12 17.08
N LYS A 108 -1.82 8.23 17.45
CA LYS A 108 -1.17 9.54 17.59
C LYS A 108 -1.10 10.28 16.26
N LEU A 109 -0.80 9.58 15.16
CA LEU A 109 -0.79 10.16 13.82
C LEU A 109 -2.20 10.60 13.40
N ALA A 110 -3.22 9.76 13.62
CA ALA A 110 -4.60 10.07 13.25
C ALA A 110 -5.18 11.30 13.99
N LYS A 111 -4.64 11.61 15.17
CA LYS A 111 -5.03 12.80 15.96
C LYS A 111 -4.24 14.07 15.65
N MET A 112 -3.32 14.02 14.68
CA MET A 112 -2.62 15.22 14.25
C MET A 112 -3.57 16.12 13.43
N ALA A 113 -3.35 17.43 13.53
CA ALA A 113 -4.05 18.38 12.66
C ALA A 113 -3.78 18.06 11.17
N ASP A 114 -4.77 18.22 10.34
CA ASP A 114 -4.73 18.01 8.88
C ASP A 114 -4.40 16.57 8.44
N MET A 115 -4.47 15.60 9.38
CA MET A 115 -4.27 14.20 9.04
C MET A 115 -5.50 13.65 8.33
N ARG A 116 -5.32 13.32 7.05
CA ARG A 116 -6.30 12.62 6.22
C ARG A 116 -5.62 11.51 5.47
N ALA A 117 -5.81 10.27 5.91
CA ALA A 117 -5.01 9.15 5.46
C ALA A 117 -5.83 7.93 5.03
N LEU A 118 -5.40 7.30 3.94
CA LEU A 118 -5.76 5.91 3.64
C LEU A 118 -4.75 4.99 4.34
N VAL A 119 -5.25 4.15 5.23
CA VAL A 119 -4.43 3.28 6.08
C VAL A 119 -4.58 1.84 5.63
N PHE A 120 -3.49 1.19 5.30
CA PHE A 120 -3.48 -0.18 4.84
C PHE A 120 -3.18 -1.16 5.97
N GLY A 121 -4.10 -2.10 6.19
CA GLY A 121 -3.92 -3.28 7.03
C GLY A 121 -3.90 -4.57 6.20
N LYS A 122 -3.34 -5.64 6.78
CA LYS A 122 -3.09 -6.90 6.08
C LYS A 122 -4.38 -7.69 5.82
N ASP A 123 -5.17 -7.89 6.87
CA ASP A 123 -6.35 -8.75 6.83
C ASP A 123 -7.55 -8.12 7.58
N ILE A 124 -8.72 -8.70 7.36
CA ILE A 124 -9.99 -8.20 7.88
C ILE A 124 -10.02 -8.21 9.41
N GLY A 125 -9.60 -9.33 10.03
CA GLY A 125 -9.64 -9.47 11.47
C GLY A 125 -8.77 -8.44 12.19
N ASN A 126 -7.57 -8.18 11.68
CA ASN A 126 -6.69 -7.15 12.21
C ASN A 126 -7.26 -5.74 12.01
N LEU A 127 -7.90 -5.47 10.85
CA LEU A 127 -8.56 -4.20 10.59
C LEU A 127 -9.68 -3.92 11.59
N ASP A 128 -10.55 -4.89 11.86
CA ASP A 128 -11.69 -4.74 12.79
C ASP A 128 -11.22 -4.50 14.23
N VAL A 129 -10.20 -5.24 14.66
CA VAL A 129 -9.58 -5.03 16.00
C VAL A 129 -8.95 -3.63 16.08
N MET A 130 -8.24 -3.21 15.03
CA MET A 130 -7.63 -1.89 14.94
C MET A 130 -8.70 -0.80 14.97
N ALA A 131 -9.76 -0.94 14.16
CA ALA A 131 -10.87 0.01 14.11
C ALA A 131 -11.54 0.17 15.48
N SER A 132 -11.83 -0.95 16.16
CA SER A 132 -12.45 -0.92 17.48
C SER A 132 -11.58 -0.20 18.51
N LYS A 133 -10.26 -0.47 18.52
CA LYS A 133 -9.31 0.21 19.43
C LYS A 133 -9.20 1.71 19.14
N LEU A 134 -9.14 2.09 17.88
CA LEU A 134 -9.02 3.50 17.48
C LEU A 134 -10.29 4.30 17.76
N ARG A 135 -11.48 3.72 17.49
CA ARG A 135 -12.77 4.34 17.87
C ARG A 135 -12.90 4.54 19.36
N PHE A 136 -12.52 3.53 20.17
CA PHE A 136 -12.48 3.66 21.63
C PHE A 136 -11.57 4.80 22.10
N LYS A 137 -10.54 5.12 21.33
CA LYS A 137 -9.62 6.24 21.58
C LYS A 137 -10.11 7.58 20.98
N GLY A 138 -11.31 7.63 20.41
CA GLY A 138 -11.90 8.84 19.86
C GLY A 138 -11.33 9.24 18.49
N VAL A 139 -10.91 8.27 17.67
CA VAL A 139 -10.53 8.50 16.28
C VAL A 139 -11.74 8.25 15.38
N ASP A 140 -12.11 9.26 14.60
CA ASP A 140 -13.15 9.12 13.58
C ASP A 140 -12.57 8.42 12.35
N LEU A 141 -13.13 7.26 12.01
CA LEU A 141 -12.61 6.43 10.94
C LEU A 141 -13.67 5.63 10.20
N GLY A 142 -13.45 5.48 8.90
CA GLY A 142 -14.13 4.50 8.06
C GLY A 142 -13.34 3.18 7.94
N VAL A 143 -14.03 2.09 7.62
CA VAL A 143 -13.42 0.77 7.35
C VAL A 143 -13.98 0.20 6.07
N ILE A 144 -13.11 -0.30 5.20
CA ILE A 144 -13.49 -1.01 3.99
C ILE A 144 -12.65 -2.28 3.81
N HIS A 145 -13.31 -3.41 3.63
CA HIS A 145 -12.68 -4.71 3.35
C HIS A 145 -13.58 -5.57 2.45
N GLY A 146 -13.12 -6.75 2.07
CA GLY A 146 -13.83 -7.64 1.14
C GLY A 146 -15.23 -8.02 1.61
N ASP A 147 -15.44 -8.18 2.91
CA ASP A 147 -16.73 -8.57 3.51
C ASP A 147 -17.62 -7.36 3.83
N SER A 148 -17.18 -6.12 3.61
CA SER A 148 -17.99 -4.93 3.80
C SER A 148 -19.19 -4.94 2.86
N LYS A 149 -20.38 -4.72 3.41
CA LYS A 149 -21.58 -4.57 2.59
C LYS A 149 -21.45 -3.33 1.71
N LYS A 150 -22.03 -3.38 0.52
CA LYS A 150 -21.97 -2.27 -0.46
C LYS A 150 -22.35 -0.93 0.17
N MET A 151 -23.44 -0.88 0.93
CA MET A 151 -23.90 0.34 1.58
C MET A 151 -22.93 0.88 2.64
N GLU A 152 -22.34 -0.01 3.45
CA GLU A 152 -21.35 0.35 4.47
C GLU A 152 -20.09 0.91 3.83
N ARG A 153 -19.61 0.25 2.76
CA ARG A 153 -18.48 0.70 1.97
C ARG A 153 -18.71 2.09 1.35
N GLU A 154 -19.87 2.29 0.72
CA GLU A 154 -20.25 3.58 0.11
C GLU A 154 -20.38 4.68 1.15
N ALA A 155 -20.92 4.38 2.33
CA ALA A 155 -21.01 5.30 3.46
C ALA A 155 -19.62 5.71 3.96
N ALA A 156 -18.75 4.75 4.27
CA ALA A 156 -17.39 5.02 4.74
C ALA A 156 -16.57 5.87 3.75
N ILE A 157 -16.68 5.58 2.46
CA ILE A 157 -15.99 6.35 1.41
C ILE A 157 -16.57 7.78 1.33
N ARG A 158 -17.89 7.92 1.42
CA ARG A 158 -18.58 9.23 1.37
C ARG A 158 -18.19 10.11 2.57
N GLU A 159 -18.22 9.57 3.79
CA GLU A 159 -17.80 10.25 5.01
C GLU A 159 -16.34 10.69 4.94
N PHE A 160 -15.46 9.79 4.48
CA PHE A 160 -14.06 10.12 4.30
C PHE A 160 -13.83 11.21 3.23
N ARG A 161 -14.60 11.21 2.14
CA ARG A 161 -14.54 12.27 1.10
C ARG A 161 -15.03 13.61 1.60
N LYS A 162 -15.97 13.63 2.53
CA LYS A 162 -16.50 14.85 3.17
C LYS A 162 -15.64 15.33 4.34
N GLU A 163 -14.53 14.64 4.64
CA GLU A 163 -13.65 14.94 5.76
C GLU A 163 -14.32 14.77 7.14
N GLU A 164 -15.43 14.01 7.19
CA GLU A 164 -16.12 13.63 8.43
C GLU A 164 -15.34 12.56 9.19
N SER A 165 -14.43 11.85 8.55
CA SER A 165 -13.47 10.92 9.18
C SER A 165 -12.03 11.23 8.78
N THR A 166 -11.11 11.12 9.74
CA THR A 166 -9.68 11.43 9.57
C THR A 166 -8.92 10.32 8.82
N ILE A 167 -9.31 9.07 9.02
CA ILE A 167 -8.65 7.93 8.37
C ILE A 167 -9.67 6.97 7.77
N LEU A 168 -9.27 6.34 6.67
CA LEU A 168 -9.98 5.22 6.07
C LEU A 168 -9.09 3.98 6.16
N LEU A 169 -9.48 3.00 6.99
CA LEU A 169 -8.81 1.71 7.06
C LEU A 169 -9.22 0.84 5.89
N ALA A 170 -8.27 0.22 5.21
CA ALA A 170 -8.57 -0.62 4.05
C ALA A 170 -7.64 -1.82 3.94
N THR A 171 -8.16 -2.93 3.40
CA THR A 171 -7.34 -3.98 2.80
C THR A 171 -6.96 -3.60 1.37
N ASP A 172 -5.90 -4.21 0.82
CA ASP A 172 -5.49 -3.95 -0.56
C ASP A 172 -6.62 -4.21 -1.56
N VAL A 173 -7.34 -5.32 -1.41
CA VAL A 173 -8.45 -5.68 -2.29
C VAL A 173 -9.55 -4.62 -2.26
N ALA A 174 -9.89 -4.12 -1.09
CA ALA A 174 -10.92 -3.10 -0.94
C ALA A 174 -10.47 -1.71 -1.44
N ALA A 175 -9.20 -1.41 -1.38
CA ALA A 175 -8.65 -0.15 -1.88
C ALA A 175 -8.45 -0.12 -3.39
N ARG A 176 -8.55 -1.27 -4.09
CA ARG A 176 -8.46 -1.31 -5.56
C ARG A 176 -9.57 -0.48 -6.20
N GLY A 177 -9.20 0.26 -7.24
CA GLY A 177 -10.13 1.16 -7.92
C GLY A 177 -10.65 2.33 -7.09
N LEU A 178 -10.20 2.48 -5.85
CA LEU A 178 -10.59 3.61 -5.01
C LEU A 178 -9.87 4.87 -5.51
N ASP A 179 -10.65 5.80 -6.04
CA ASP A 179 -10.19 7.12 -6.42
C ASP A 179 -10.61 8.15 -5.38
N ILE A 180 -9.63 8.65 -4.64
CA ILE A 180 -9.80 9.74 -3.68
C ILE A 180 -8.85 10.85 -4.09
N LYS A 181 -9.43 11.91 -4.64
CA LYS A 181 -8.66 13.08 -5.08
C LYS A 181 -8.03 13.79 -3.88
N GLY A 182 -6.82 14.29 -4.07
CA GLY A 182 -6.13 15.10 -3.06
C GLY A 182 -5.87 14.38 -1.74
N LEU A 183 -5.64 13.06 -1.77
CA LEU A 183 -5.30 12.29 -0.58
C LEU A 183 -3.88 12.65 -0.11
N PRO A 184 -3.70 13.34 1.03
CA PRO A 184 -2.38 13.82 1.45
C PRO A 184 -1.51 12.69 2.00
N PHE A 185 -2.10 11.71 2.68
CA PHE A 185 -1.34 10.65 3.34
C PHE A 185 -1.80 9.25 2.96
N VAL A 186 -0.83 8.37 2.78
CA VAL A 186 -1.01 6.92 2.76
C VAL A 186 -0.20 6.34 3.92
N ILE A 187 -0.81 5.48 4.74
CA ILE A 187 -0.13 4.86 5.88
C ILE A 187 -0.11 3.34 5.72
N HIS A 188 1.07 2.75 5.74
CA HIS A 188 1.26 1.31 5.85
C HIS A 188 1.41 0.95 7.33
N VAL A 189 0.32 0.56 8.00
CA VAL A 189 0.37 0.05 9.37
C VAL A 189 0.86 -1.39 9.39
N ASP A 190 0.40 -2.20 8.42
CA ASP A 190 1.02 -3.47 8.09
C ASP A 190 1.87 -3.29 6.83
N PHE A 191 3.14 -3.64 6.95
CA PHE A 191 4.12 -3.43 5.88
C PHE A 191 3.78 -4.30 4.65
N PRO A 192 3.87 -3.77 3.42
CA PRO A 192 3.62 -4.52 2.20
C PRO A 192 4.54 -5.73 2.06
N GLU A 193 4.01 -6.87 1.67
CA GLU A 193 4.78 -8.11 1.51
C GLU A 193 5.60 -8.15 0.22
N THR A 194 5.19 -7.34 -0.79
CA THR A 194 5.87 -7.27 -2.08
C THR A 194 6.14 -5.83 -2.49
N LEU A 195 7.14 -5.65 -3.35
CA LEU A 195 7.46 -4.35 -3.94
C LEU A 195 6.27 -3.77 -4.74
N ALA A 196 5.59 -4.61 -5.51
CA ALA A 196 4.41 -4.23 -6.27
C ALA A 196 3.30 -3.68 -5.35
N GLN A 197 3.04 -4.36 -4.24
CA GLN A 197 2.07 -3.92 -3.25
C GLN A 197 2.46 -2.56 -2.64
N TYR A 198 3.75 -2.34 -2.35
CA TYR A 198 4.26 -1.04 -1.89
C TYR A 198 3.96 0.07 -2.90
N VAL A 199 4.24 -0.17 -4.18
CA VAL A 199 3.99 0.78 -5.27
C VAL A 199 2.50 1.07 -5.41
N HIS A 200 1.63 0.06 -5.42
CA HIS A 200 0.18 0.20 -5.55
C HIS A 200 -0.45 0.98 -4.40
N ARG A 201 0.00 0.71 -3.16
CA ARG A 201 -0.46 1.45 -1.98
C ARG A 201 0.02 2.89 -2.03
N SER A 202 1.30 3.11 -2.29
CA SER A 202 1.91 4.45 -2.37
C SER A 202 1.25 5.29 -3.47
N GLY A 203 0.91 4.69 -4.60
CA GLY A 203 0.21 5.35 -5.72
C GLY A 203 -1.23 5.77 -5.43
N ARG A 204 -1.72 5.65 -4.19
CA ARG A 204 -3.02 6.23 -3.78
C ARG A 204 -2.88 7.71 -3.39
N THR A 205 -1.68 8.21 -3.12
CA THR A 205 -1.38 9.64 -2.94
C THR A 205 -0.54 10.18 -4.08
N GLY A 206 -0.32 11.48 -4.12
CA GLY A 206 0.51 12.14 -5.15
C GLY A 206 -0.04 12.06 -6.56
N ARG A 207 -1.35 11.89 -6.75
CA ARG A 207 -1.96 11.78 -8.08
C ARG A 207 -2.15 13.14 -8.75
N GLN A 208 -2.08 13.14 -10.08
CA GLN A 208 -2.32 14.32 -10.93
C GLN A 208 -1.39 15.51 -10.59
N GLY A 209 -0.14 15.25 -10.21
CA GLY A 209 0.83 16.28 -9.86
C GLY A 209 0.70 16.86 -8.45
N ALA A 210 -0.24 16.38 -7.64
CA ALA A 210 -0.35 16.75 -6.24
C ALA A 210 0.83 16.20 -5.42
N SER A 211 1.18 16.89 -4.34
CA SER A 211 2.10 16.35 -3.33
C SER A 211 1.40 15.32 -2.45
N GLY A 212 2.17 14.41 -1.89
CA GLY A 212 1.66 13.41 -0.96
C GLY A 212 2.74 12.84 -0.06
N THR A 213 2.34 12.18 1.02
CA THR A 213 3.29 11.54 1.93
C THR A 213 2.89 10.09 2.18
N VAL A 214 3.82 9.18 1.98
CA VAL A 214 3.70 7.78 2.34
C VAL A 214 4.39 7.57 3.69
N ILE A 215 3.65 7.09 4.67
CA ILE A 215 4.13 6.80 6.03
C ILE A 215 4.15 5.29 6.21
N SER A 216 5.33 4.71 6.48
CA SER A 216 5.45 3.30 6.82
C SER A 216 5.73 3.13 8.32
N ILE A 217 4.81 2.45 9.04
CA ILE A 217 5.01 2.08 10.44
C ILE A 217 5.65 0.69 10.45
N VAL A 218 6.94 0.62 10.74
CA VAL A 218 7.73 -0.60 10.56
C VAL A 218 8.36 -1.08 11.86
N THR A 219 8.53 -2.39 11.97
CA THR A 219 9.42 -3.01 12.95
C THR A 219 10.87 -2.93 12.46
N ALA A 220 11.83 -3.21 13.32
CA ALA A 220 13.25 -3.27 12.94
C ALA A 220 13.55 -4.29 11.83
N ARG A 221 12.73 -5.35 11.69
CA ARG A 221 12.82 -6.32 10.60
C ARG A 221 12.27 -5.73 9.30
N GLU A 222 11.09 -5.12 9.35
CA GLU A 222 10.44 -4.51 8.19
C GLU A 222 11.21 -3.28 7.66
N GLU A 223 11.94 -2.57 8.53
CA GLU A 223 12.83 -1.46 8.11
C GLU A 223 13.87 -1.92 7.07
N ARG A 224 14.40 -3.15 7.21
CA ARG A 224 15.37 -3.70 6.25
C ARG A 224 14.74 -3.93 4.89
N GLU A 225 13.52 -4.46 4.85
CA GLU A 225 12.77 -4.66 3.60
C GLU A 225 12.37 -3.32 2.97
N LEU A 226 11.95 -2.33 3.77
CA LEU A 226 11.67 -0.98 3.28
C LEU A 226 12.89 -0.36 2.61
N LYS A 227 14.08 -0.49 3.21
CA LYS A 227 15.34 0.00 2.62
C LYS A 227 15.73 -0.74 1.35
N LYS A 228 15.35 -2.03 1.21
CA LYS A 228 15.53 -2.80 -0.01
C LYS A 228 14.59 -2.26 -1.11
N TYR A 229 13.30 -2.09 -0.82
CA TYR A 229 12.34 -1.50 -1.75
C TYR A 229 12.74 -0.08 -2.19
N ALA A 230 13.24 0.73 -1.26
CA ALA A 230 13.71 2.08 -1.57
C ALA A 230 14.86 2.09 -2.60
N ARG A 231 15.80 1.15 -2.48
CA ARG A 231 16.90 0.99 -3.45
C ARG A 231 16.40 0.54 -4.82
N GLU A 232 15.51 -0.45 -4.85
CA GLU A 232 14.95 -0.99 -6.10
C GLU A 232 14.12 0.08 -6.85
N LEU A 233 13.37 0.91 -6.11
CA LEU A 233 12.55 1.97 -6.66
C LEU A 233 13.33 3.27 -6.93
N ASN A 234 14.59 3.36 -6.47
CA ASN A 234 15.40 4.58 -6.50
C ASN A 234 14.68 5.76 -5.84
N ILE A 235 14.10 5.52 -4.63
CA ILE A 235 13.46 6.55 -3.81
C ILE A 235 14.20 6.76 -2.49
N THR A 236 14.07 7.95 -1.93
CA THR A 236 14.60 8.25 -0.59
C THR A 236 13.52 8.01 0.45
N VAL A 237 13.84 7.23 1.49
CA VAL A 237 12.97 7.03 2.65
C VAL A 237 13.62 7.67 3.88
N GLN A 238 12.86 8.51 4.60
CA GLN A 238 13.38 9.28 5.74
C GLN A 238 12.83 8.74 7.05
N LYS A 239 13.73 8.41 7.98
CA LYS A 239 13.33 8.03 9.33
C LYS A 239 12.83 9.25 10.10
N LYS A 240 11.66 9.13 10.71
CA LYS A 240 11.05 10.19 11.51
C LYS A 240 10.71 9.69 12.91
N GLU A 241 10.50 10.65 13.80
CA GLU A 241 10.02 10.44 15.15
C GLU A 241 8.82 11.33 15.43
N LEU A 242 7.96 10.90 16.37
CA LEU A 242 6.84 11.73 16.81
C LEU A 242 7.22 12.42 18.13
N TYR A 243 7.33 13.73 18.10
CA TYR A 243 7.65 14.52 19.28
C TYR A 243 6.62 15.62 19.50
N LYS A 244 5.96 15.64 20.68
CA LYS A 244 4.92 16.60 21.04
C LYS A 244 3.83 16.76 19.97
N GLY A 245 3.38 15.65 19.40
CA GLY A 245 2.33 15.63 18.36
C GLY A 245 2.76 16.12 16.99
N LYS A 246 4.08 16.25 16.72
CA LYS A 246 4.62 16.65 15.42
C LYS A 246 5.58 15.59 14.88
N ILE A 247 5.60 15.42 13.57
CA ILE A 247 6.58 14.60 12.88
C ILE A 247 7.89 15.40 12.81
N VAL A 248 8.97 14.83 13.36
CA VAL A 248 10.31 15.45 13.39
C VAL A 248 11.34 14.48 12.84
N ASP A 249 12.49 15.01 12.43
CA ASP A 249 13.61 14.19 12.03
C ASP A 249 14.10 13.35 13.21
N SER A 250 14.42 12.08 12.96
CA SER A 250 15.01 11.23 13.98
C SER A 250 16.39 11.79 14.35
N ARG A 251 16.65 11.95 15.65
CA ARG A 251 17.96 12.39 16.11
C ARG A 251 19.00 11.37 15.68
N PRO A 252 20.18 11.80 15.20
CA PRO A 252 21.27 10.88 14.93
C PRO A 252 21.59 10.13 16.23
N VAL A 253 21.52 8.80 16.17
CA VAL A 253 21.90 7.94 17.31
C VAL A 253 23.38 8.19 17.54
N ASN A 254 23.69 8.96 18.59
CA ASN A 254 25.05 9.17 19.01
C ASN A 254 25.58 7.85 19.58
N ASN A 255 26.22 7.03 18.76
CA ASN A 255 26.81 5.73 19.10
C ASN A 255 28.06 5.91 20.01
N GLN A 256 28.00 6.81 20.96
CA GLN A 256 28.96 6.82 22.05
C GLN A 256 28.58 5.66 22.98
N LYS A 257 29.23 4.51 22.78
CA LYS A 257 29.25 3.45 23.78
C LYS A 257 29.63 4.12 25.12
N PRO A 258 28.86 3.87 26.20
CA PRO A 258 29.30 4.37 27.51
C PRO A 258 30.69 3.82 27.78
N LYS A 259 31.66 4.70 27.91
CA LYS A 259 32.99 4.33 28.36
C LYS A 259 32.83 3.86 29.80
N PHE A 260 32.72 2.55 29.99
CA PHE A 260 32.87 1.96 31.32
C PHE A 260 34.28 2.28 31.80
N ALA A 261 34.41 3.24 32.72
CA ALA A 261 35.64 3.46 33.44
C ALA A 261 35.94 2.19 34.25
N PRO A 262 37.17 1.63 34.16
CA PRO A 262 37.51 0.46 34.96
C PRO A 262 37.44 0.83 36.46
N LYS A 263 36.63 0.10 37.22
CA LYS A 263 36.62 0.21 38.68
C LYS A 263 38.02 -0.08 39.21
N LYS A 264 38.66 0.92 39.81
CA LYS A 264 39.92 0.73 40.54
C LYS A 264 39.66 -0.29 41.64
N SER A 265 40.33 -1.44 41.57
CA SER A 265 40.35 -2.45 42.64
C SER A 265 41.05 -1.85 43.86
N LYS A 266 40.38 -1.85 45.00
CA LYS A 266 40.99 -1.49 46.29
C LYS A 266 42.04 -2.56 46.66
N PRO A 267 43.21 -2.19 47.13
CA PRO A 267 44.20 -3.18 47.58
C PRO A 267 43.76 -3.89 48.82
N PHE A 268 43.94 -5.21 48.79
CA PHE A 268 43.62 -6.11 49.89
C PHE A 268 44.60 -5.89 51.03
N MET A 269 44.18 -5.31 52.15
CA MET A 269 45.01 -5.15 53.36
C MET A 269 45.15 -6.51 54.03
N LYS A 270 46.34 -7.10 53.99
CA LYS A 270 46.69 -8.26 54.86
C LYS A 270 46.80 -7.78 56.32
N LYS A 271 45.94 -8.30 57.17
CA LYS A 271 46.12 -8.23 58.61
C LYS A 271 47.24 -9.19 59.04
N LYS A 272 48.18 -8.66 59.78
CA LYS A 272 49.18 -9.43 60.58
C LYS A 272 48.49 -10.05 61.78
#